data_1294b6a6aaa29e64a5560825dc175d17
#
_entry.id   1294b6a6aaa29e64a5560825dc175d17
#
_cell.length_a   1.000
_cell.length_b   1.000
_cell.length_c   1.000
_cell.angle_alpha   90.00
_cell.angle_beta   90.00
_cell.angle_gamma   90.00
#
_symmetry.space_group_name_H-M   'P 1'
#
loop_
_entity.id
_entity.type
_entity.pdbx_description
1 polymer ?
#
loop_
_entity_poly.entity_id
_entity_poly.type
_entity_poly.pdbx_seq_one_letter_code
_entity_poly.pdbx_strand_id
1 'polypeptide(L)'
;MTDNNIDVNIVPVKNGAKRVVVSYYHYSRKDKNHMSSQTDYVWETKNEEMFKYFEARRTKVFYSQIRAMCRFYGKKSVRKYKKL
;
A
#
# COMPACT_ATOMS: atom_id res chain seq x y z
N MET A 1 -12.27 -8.02 10.69
CA MET A 1 -12.19 -7.09 9.57
C MET A 1 -11.21 -7.60 8.53
N THR A 2 -11.59 -7.54 7.30
CA THR A 2 -10.76 -8.01 6.20
C THR A 2 -9.86 -6.89 5.70
N ASP A 3 -8.65 -7.25 5.28
CA ASP A 3 -7.69 -6.29 4.75
C ASP A 3 -7.76 -6.20 3.22
N ASN A 4 -8.97 -6.38 2.68
CA ASN A 4 -9.18 -6.39 1.24
C ASN A 4 -8.96 -5.03 0.59
N ASN A 5 -8.84 -3.98 1.39
CA ASN A 5 -8.61 -2.62 0.90
C ASN A 5 -7.13 -2.25 0.84
N ILE A 6 -6.25 -3.20 1.05
CA ILE A 6 -4.81 -2.93 1.01
C ILE A 6 -4.17 -3.80 -0.05
N ASP A 7 -3.34 -3.19 -0.85
CA ASP A 7 -2.56 -3.88 -1.86
C ASP A 7 -1.09 -3.50 -1.72
N VAL A 8 -0.20 -4.47 -1.84
CA VAL A 8 1.24 -4.23 -1.76
C VAL A 8 1.88 -4.74 -3.03
N ASN A 9 2.56 -3.85 -3.73
CA ASN A 9 3.28 -4.18 -4.95
C ASN A 9 4.75 -3.84 -4.79
N ILE A 10 5.61 -4.74 -5.24
CA ILE A 10 7.06 -4.54 -5.20
C ILE A 10 7.56 -4.66 -6.63
N VAL A 11 8.15 -3.59 -7.14
CA VAL A 11 8.57 -3.49 -8.53
C VAL A 11 10.07 -3.22 -8.60
N PRO A 12 10.83 -3.97 -9.40
CA PRO A 12 12.24 -3.68 -9.60
C PRO A 12 12.42 -2.31 -10.26
N VAL A 13 13.40 -1.58 -9.78
CA VAL A 13 13.79 -0.30 -10.38
C VAL A 13 15.30 -0.31 -10.62
N LYS A 14 15.86 0.83 -11.02
CA LYS A 14 17.28 0.92 -11.36
C LYS A 14 18.19 0.66 -10.16
N ASN A 15 19.42 0.22 -10.44
CA ASN A 15 20.49 0.05 -9.46
C ASN A 15 20.23 -1.00 -8.37
N GLY A 16 19.46 -2.03 -8.70
CA GLY A 16 19.20 -3.12 -7.76
C GLY A 16 18.21 -2.79 -6.65
N ALA A 17 17.68 -1.58 -6.65
CA ALA A 17 16.62 -1.20 -5.72
C ALA A 17 15.27 -1.76 -6.17
N LYS A 18 14.32 -1.77 -5.26
CA LYS A 18 12.92 -2.08 -5.56
C LYS A 18 12.03 -0.98 -5.02
N ARG A 19 10.97 -0.72 -5.74
CA ARG A 19 9.94 0.23 -5.32
C ARG A 19 8.84 -0.52 -4.62
N VAL A 20 8.53 -0.09 -3.40
CA VAL A 20 7.41 -0.62 -2.64
C VAL A 20 6.25 0.36 -2.76
N VAL A 21 5.11 -0.14 -3.18
CA VAL A 21 3.89 0.65 -3.31
C VAL A 21 2.82 -0.01 -2.46
N VAL A 22 2.36 0.70 -1.43
CA VAL A 22 1.28 0.24 -0.58
C VAL A 22 0.07 1.11 -0.86
N SER A 23 -1.00 0.50 -1.32
CA SER A 23 -2.23 1.19 -1.70
C SER A 23 -3.34 0.84 -0.72
N TYR A 24 -3.97 1.88 -0.18
CA TYR A 24 -5.15 1.75 0.67
C TYR A 24 -6.35 2.27 -0.11
N TYR A 25 -7.35 1.42 -0.28
CA TYR A 25 -8.57 1.78 -1.01
C TYR A 25 -9.67 2.11 -0.02
N HIS A 26 -10.30 3.26 -0.21
CA HIS A 26 -11.37 3.75 0.66
C HIS A 26 -12.67 3.74 -0.13
N TYR A 27 -13.67 3.06 0.41
CA TYR A 27 -14.96 2.90 -0.26
C TYR A 27 -16.00 3.78 0.38
N SER A 28 -16.99 4.16 -0.43
CA SER A 28 -18.11 4.97 0.02
C SER A 28 -18.95 4.20 1.05
N ARG A 29 -19.44 4.91 2.06
CA ARG A 29 -20.35 4.31 3.03
C ARG A 29 -21.72 4.03 2.41
N LYS A 30 -22.11 4.82 1.42
CA LYS A 30 -23.41 4.68 0.76
C LYS A 30 -23.38 3.59 -0.32
N ASP A 31 -22.27 3.46 -1.02
CA ASP A 31 -22.11 2.47 -2.07
C ASP A 31 -20.75 1.80 -1.90
N LYS A 32 -20.78 0.58 -1.37
CA LYS A 32 -19.55 -0.17 -1.09
C LYS A 32 -18.80 -0.60 -2.34
N ASN A 33 -19.42 -0.48 -3.50
CA ASN A 33 -18.75 -0.77 -4.77
C ASN A 33 -18.07 0.46 -5.35
N HIS A 34 -18.35 1.63 -4.81
CA HIS A 34 -17.76 2.88 -5.27
C HIS A 34 -16.54 3.23 -4.42
N MET A 35 -15.38 3.24 -5.04
CA MET A 35 -14.15 3.66 -4.42
C MET A 35 -14.10 5.18 -4.34
N SER A 36 -14.12 5.73 -3.13
CA SER A 36 -14.14 7.18 -2.92
C SER A 36 -12.76 7.80 -2.96
N SER A 37 -11.75 7.08 -2.53
CA SER A 37 -10.37 7.56 -2.58
C SER A 37 -9.39 6.41 -2.51
N GLN A 38 -8.13 6.71 -2.85
CA GLN A 38 -7.02 5.78 -2.77
C GLN A 38 -5.83 6.54 -2.19
N THR A 39 -5.22 5.96 -1.17
CA THR A 39 -4.00 6.51 -0.57
C THR A 39 -2.86 5.58 -0.89
N ASP A 40 -1.84 6.09 -1.56
CA ASP A 40 -0.65 5.34 -1.89
C ASP A 40 0.52 5.82 -1.06
N TYR A 41 1.31 4.87 -0.59
CA TYR A 41 2.61 5.15 0.02
C TYR A 41 3.67 4.48 -0.84
N VAL A 42 4.65 5.26 -1.27
CA VAL A 42 5.67 4.81 -2.22
C VAL A 42 7.06 5.13 -1.68
N TRP A 43 7.94 4.15 -1.70
CA TRP A 43 9.36 4.38 -1.43
C TRP A 43 10.22 3.38 -2.19
N GLU A 44 11.50 3.66 -2.27
CA GLU A 44 12.47 2.77 -2.91
C GLU A 44 13.50 2.35 -1.88
N THR A 45 13.92 1.11 -1.94
CA THR A 45 14.88 0.58 -0.99
C THR A 45 15.65 -0.59 -1.59
N LYS A 46 16.85 -0.84 -1.07
CA LYS A 46 17.64 -2.02 -1.39
C LYS A 46 17.60 -3.05 -0.26
N ASN A 47 16.80 -2.82 0.76
CA ASN A 47 16.74 -3.66 1.94
C ASN A 47 16.01 -4.98 1.66
N GLU A 48 16.76 -6.07 1.54
CA GLU A 48 16.22 -7.40 1.27
C GLU A 48 15.28 -7.90 2.36
N GLU A 49 15.56 -7.57 3.61
CA GLU A 49 14.72 -7.98 4.73
C GLU A 49 13.31 -7.39 4.61
N MET A 50 13.23 -6.16 4.14
CA MET A 50 11.97 -5.49 3.91
C MET A 50 11.15 -6.19 2.82
N PHE A 51 11.80 -6.61 1.74
CA PHE A 51 11.12 -7.32 0.66
C PHE A 51 10.57 -8.64 1.13
N LYS A 52 11.38 -9.41 1.86
CA LYS A 52 10.95 -10.68 2.43
C LYS A 52 9.79 -10.50 3.39
N TYR A 53 9.81 -9.45 4.18
CA TYR A 53 8.73 -9.12 5.10
C TYR A 53 7.41 -8.93 4.36
N PHE A 54 7.40 -8.12 3.32
CA PHE A 54 6.19 -7.85 2.55
C PHE A 54 5.74 -9.07 1.76
N GLU A 55 6.66 -9.82 1.18
CA GLU A 55 6.29 -11.01 0.43
C GLU A 55 5.66 -12.09 1.31
N ALA A 56 6.20 -12.29 2.50
CA ALA A 56 5.66 -13.26 3.43
C ALA A 56 4.25 -12.89 3.91
N ARG A 57 3.90 -11.60 3.86
CA ARG A 57 2.63 -11.09 4.38
C ARG A 57 1.67 -10.62 3.30
N ARG A 58 1.92 -11.01 2.08
CA ARG A 58 1.08 -10.61 0.94
C ARG A 58 -0.38 -10.99 1.12
N THR A 59 -0.62 -12.16 1.71
CA THR A 59 -1.96 -12.68 1.95
C THR A 59 -2.49 -12.36 3.35
N LYS A 60 -1.60 -11.97 4.27
CA LYS A 60 -1.96 -11.64 5.64
C LYS A 60 -1.29 -10.32 6.01
N VAL A 61 -1.91 -9.24 5.58
CA VAL A 61 -1.37 -7.91 5.84
C VAL A 61 -1.70 -7.52 7.28
N PHE A 62 -0.66 -7.26 8.07
CA PHE A 62 -0.83 -6.72 9.41
C PHE A 62 -0.96 -5.22 9.31
N TYR A 63 -2.19 -4.75 9.36
CA TYR A 63 -2.56 -3.37 9.09
C TYR A 63 -1.71 -2.36 9.85
N SER A 64 -1.57 -2.55 11.16
CA SER A 64 -0.83 -1.61 11.99
C SER A 64 0.66 -1.55 11.66
N GLN A 65 1.26 -2.70 11.38
CA GLN A 65 2.68 -2.77 11.05
C GLN A 65 2.98 -2.14 9.68
N ILE A 66 2.16 -2.45 8.69
CA ILE A 66 2.29 -1.87 7.36
C ILE A 66 2.11 -0.36 7.44
N ARG A 67 1.13 0.10 8.21
CA ARG A 67 0.87 1.53 8.35
C ARG A 67 2.04 2.26 9.00
N ALA A 68 2.67 1.66 9.99
CA ALA A 68 3.86 2.23 10.63
C ALA A 68 5.01 2.34 9.64
N MET A 69 5.24 1.31 8.84
CA MET A 69 6.28 1.35 7.81
C MET A 69 6.01 2.41 6.75
N CYS A 70 4.76 2.53 6.32
CA CYS A 70 4.36 3.54 5.35
C CYS A 70 4.63 4.95 5.87
N ARG A 71 4.33 5.22 7.12
CA ARG A 71 4.57 6.53 7.73
C ARG A 71 6.06 6.85 7.84
N PHE A 72 6.87 5.84 8.06
CA PHE A 72 8.30 6.03 8.27
C PHE A 72 9.06 6.17 6.95
N TYR A 73 8.75 5.34 5.97
CA TYR A 73 9.51 5.26 4.73
C TYR A 73 8.81 5.91 3.54
N GLY A 74 7.49 5.87 3.51
CA GLY A 74 6.73 6.15 2.32
C GLY A 74 6.38 7.61 2.12
N LYS A 75 6.33 8.04 0.87
CA LYS A 75 5.72 9.30 0.48
C LYS A 75 4.25 9.06 0.23
N LYS A 76 3.42 9.81 0.91
CA LYS A 76 1.97 9.69 0.83
C LYS A 76 1.41 10.50 -0.33
N SER A 77 0.54 9.90 -1.11
CA SER A 77 -0.27 10.61 -2.09
C SER A 77 -1.72 10.14 -1.99
N VAL A 78 -2.65 11.04 -2.19
CA VAL A 78 -4.07 10.74 -2.07
C VAL A 78 -4.76 11.12 -3.38
N ARG A 79 -5.51 10.17 -3.93
CA ARG A 79 -6.34 10.38 -5.11
C ARG A 79 -7.79 10.26 -4.69
N LYS A 80 -8.56 11.30 -4.97
CA LYS A 80 -10.01 11.28 -4.70
C LYS A 80 -10.74 10.99 -5.99
N TYR A 81 -11.79 10.21 -5.90
CA TYR A 81 -12.62 9.84 -7.04
C TYR A 81 -13.95 10.58 -6.96
N LYS A 82 -14.47 10.96 -8.12
CA LYS A 82 -15.75 11.65 -8.18
C LYS A 82 -16.88 10.72 -7.76
N LYS A 83 -17.88 11.29 -7.11
CA LYS A 83 -19.10 10.56 -6.82
C LYS A 83 -19.80 10.19 -8.12
N LEU A 84 -20.31 9.00 -8.12
CA LEU A 84 -21.17 8.54 -9.20
C LEU A 84 -22.57 9.17 -9.10
#